data_24af78886cb2bfc54651b118800ca62b
#
_entry.id   24af78886cb2bfc54651b118800ca62b
#
_cell.length_a   1.000
_cell.length_b   1.000
_cell.length_c   1.000
_cell.angle_alpha   90.00
_cell.angle_beta   90.00
_cell.angle_gamma   90.00
#
_symmetry.space_group_name_H-M   'P 1'
#
loop_
_entity.id
_entity.type
_entity.pdbx_description
1 polymer ?
#
loop_
_entity_poly.entity_id
_entity_poly.type
_entity_poly.pdbx_seq_one_letter_code
_entity_poly.pdbx_strand_id
1 'polypeptide(L)'
;DVNTGAKKEVSTLGKNEIAVCKITLADQIVVDEFKKHKTLGELILIDRITNMTSACGVVESIDTKEHGLYEGRIDRKVRAAMKGQKAVTVEFIKEGTIDRAFVEDVEKALSLQGRHTYLYAPTPNEDIDLVIKHLHRAGLVVLLLIDKKQADTITNKDEHYISDWNKTGLAANEVAKFIAKESAYSDIFVHERDYI
;
A
#
# COMPACT_ATOMS: atom_id res chain seq x y z
N ASP A 1 4.38 27.00 -5.77
CA ASP A 1 5.71 27.59 -5.93
C ASP A 1 5.87 28.78 -4.97
N VAL A 2 6.86 28.68 -4.07
CA VAL A 2 7.10 29.69 -2.99
C VAL A 2 7.52 31.05 -3.55
N ASN A 3 8.12 31.07 -4.73
CA ASN A 3 8.63 32.31 -5.34
C ASN A 3 7.56 33.06 -6.13
N THR A 4 6.65 32.35 -6.74
CA THR A 4 5.64 32.93 -7.64
C THR A 4 4.23 32.94 -7.04
N GLY A 5 3.98 32.19 -5.97
CA GLY A 5 2.65 31.98 -5.41
C GLY A 5 1.74 31.14 -6.32
N ALA A 6 2.23 30.67 -7.46
CA ALA A 6 1.45 29.88 -8.39
C ALA A 6 1.19 28.47 -7.85
N LYS A 7 -0.07 28.03 -7.92
CA LYS A 7 -0.44 26.64 -7.57
C LYS A 7 -0.13 25.76 -8.76
N LYS A 8 0.55 24.64 -8.51
CA LYS A 8 0.88 23.61 -9.49
C LYS A 8 0.56 22.26 -8.90
N GLU A 9 -0.13 21.41 -9.63
CA GLU A 9 -0.30 20.02 -9.26
C GLU A 9 1.00 19.26 -9.44
N VAL A 10 1.40 18.52 -8.41
CA VAL A 10 2.61 17.71 -8.40
C VAL A 10 2.34 16.37 -7.73
N SER A 11 2.98 15.34 -8.23
CA SER A 11 2.91 13.99 -7.65
C SER A 11 3.97 13.75 -6.57
N THR A 12 5.00 14.59 -6.52
CA THR A 12 6.12 14.49 -5.58
C THR A 12 6.57 15.88 -5.16
N LEU A 13 7.05 15.99 -3.92
CA LEU A 13 7.65 17.22 -3.40
C LEU A 13 9.15 17.05 -3.26
N GLY A 14 9.89 18.00 -3.78
CA GLY A 14 11.31 18.11 -3.60
C GLY A 14 11.69 18.81 -2.28
N LYS A 15 12.98 18.86 -2.02
CA LYS A 15 13.52 19.56 -0.86
C LYS A 15 13.18 21.06 -0.92
N ASN A 16 12.70 21.61 0.19
CA ASN A 16 12.31 23.01 0.34
C ASN A 16 11.07 23.43 -0.48
N GLU A 17 10.25 22.48 -0.90
CA GLU A 17 8.96 22.77 -1.52
C GLU A 17 7.84 22.75 -0.46
N ILE A 18 6.79 23.52 -0.72
CA ILE A 18 5.60 23.62 0.13
C ILE A 18 4.39 23.22 -0.71
N ALA A 19 3.52 22.40 -0.15
CA ALA A 19 2.26 22.02 -0.78
C ALA A 19 1.13 21.93 0.23
N VAL A 20 -0.09 22.01 -0.27
CA VAL A 20 -1.29 21.56 0.43
C VAL A 20 -1.56 20.14 -0.04
N CYS A 21 -1.68 19.21 0.89
CA CYS A 21 -1.96 17.81 0.58
C CYS A 21 -3.01 17.23 1.54
N LYS A 22 -3.75 16.24 1.06
CA LYS A 22 -4.65 15.45 1.89
C LYS A 22 -3.86 14.26 2.45
N ILE A 23 -3.88 14.10 3.78
CA ILE A 23 -3.21 12.99 4.46
C ILE A 23 -4.29 12.11 5.08
N THR A 24 -4.25 10.81 4.74
CA THR A 24 -5.06 9.79 5.38
C THR A 24 -4.17 8.98 6.32
N LEU A 25 -4.58 8.88 7.57
CA LEU A 25 -3.84 8.18 8.62
C LEU A 25 -4.38 6.76 8.79
N ALA A 26 -3.49 5.81 9.09
CA ALA A 26 -3.86 4.43 9.39
C ALA A 26 -4.50 4.31 10.79
N ASP A 27 -4.04 5.13 11.73
CA ASP A 27 -4.50 5.14 13.11
C ASP A 27 -5.23 6.45 13.44
N GLN A 28 -6.13 6.37 14.41
CA GLN A 28 -6.78 7.56 14.95
C GLN A 28 -5.81 8.35 15.84
N ILE A 29 -5.69 9.63 15.57
CA ILE A 29 -4.90 10.54 16.38
C ILE A 29 -5.76 11.71 16.87
N VAL A 30 -5.32 12.33 17.95
CA VAL A 30 -5.91 13.61 18.40
C VAL A 30 -5.29 14.73 17.58
N VAL A 31 -6.10 15.42 16.81
CA VAL A 31 -5.67 16.49 15.92
C VAL A 31 -6.73 17.60 15.88
N ASP A 32 -6.31 18.85 15.68
CA ASP A 32 -7.18 19.97 15.41
C ASP A 32 -6.57 20.90 14.36
N GLU A 33 -7.34 21.80 13.82
CA GLU A 33 -6.85 22.82 12.91
C GLU A 33 -5.82 23.71 13.62
N PHE A 34 -4.69 23.96 12.99
CA PHE A 34 -3.59 24.75 13.57
C PHE A 34 -4.03 26.15 14.02
N LYS A 35 -4.99 26.75 13.30
CA LYS A 35 -5.55 28.07 13.66
C LYS A 35 -6.31 28.05 14.98
N LYS A 36 -6.87 26.88 15.34
CA LYS A 36 -7.65 26.70 16.58
C LYS A 36 -6.75 26.28 17.74
N HIS A 37 -5.94 25.25 17.52
CA HIS A 37 -5.02 24.71 18.52
C HIS A 37 -3.65 24.40 17.90
N LYS A 38 -2.70 25.30 18.10
CA LYS A 38 -1.34 25.19 17.50
C LYS A 38 -0.69 23.83 17.79
N THR A 39 -0.64 23.43 19.06
CA THR A 39 0.02 22.17 19.47
C THR A 39 -0.64 20.91 18.89
N LEU A 40 -1.95 20.93 18.64
CA LEU A 40 -2.66 19.79 18.05
C LEU A 40 -2.72 19.87 16.52
N GLY A 41 -2.38 21.02 15.96
CA GLY A 41 -2.44 21.27 14.52
C GLY A 41 -1.10 21.27 13.82
N GLU A 42 -0.01 20.96 14.51
CA GLU A 42 1.32 20.81 13.91
C GLU A 42 1.76 19.35 13.87
N LEU A 43 2.49 18.98 12.83
CA LEU A 43 2.92 17.60 12.62
C LEU A 43 4.29 17.53 11.95
N ILE A 44 4.96 16.43 12.16
CA ILE A 44 6.16 16.02 11.42
C ILE A 44 5.91 14.69 10.73
N LEU A 45 6.48 14.50 9.55
CA LEU A 45 6.50 13.23 8.85
C LEU A 45 7.89 12.60 9.01
N ILE A 46 7.92 11.41 9.56
CA ILE A 46 9.15 10.64 9.78
C ILE A 46 9.15 9.46 8.81
N ASP A 47 10.23 9.32 8.06
CA ASP A 47 10.44 8.14 7.23
C ASP A 47 10.66 6.91 8.11
N ARG A 48 9.86 5.86 7.87
CA ARG A 48 9.84 4.64 8.70
C ARG A 48 11.10 3.78 8.55
N ILE A 49 11.84 3.96 7.46
CA ILE A 49 13.03 3.15 7.15
C ILE A 49 14.27 3.82 7.72
N THR A 50 14.41 5.12 7.45
CA THR A 50 15.60 5.89 7.84
C THR A 50 15.47 6.56 9.19
N ASN A 51 14.26 6.64 9.74
CA ASN A 51 13.89 7.41 10.94
C ASN A 51 14.25 8.92 10.84
N MET A 52 14.41 9.41 9.62
CA MET A 52 14.68 10.83 9.38
C MET A 52 13.38 11.61 9.21
N THR A 53 13.38 12.84 9.66
CA THR A 53 12.28 13.77 9.40
C THR A 53 12.24 14.10 7.91
N SER A 54 11.15 13.73 7.23
CA SER A 54 10.96 13.95 5.80
C SER A 54 10.25 15.26 5.51
N ALA A 55 9.33 15.67 6.38
CA ALA A 55 8.61 16.93 6.23
C ALA A 55 8.03 17.40 7.56
N CYS A 56 7.61 18.65 7.60
CA CYS A 56 6.77 19.20 8.66
C CYS A 56 5.58 19.94 8.03
N GLY A 57 4.50 20.06 8.77
CA GLY A 57 3.31 20.71 8.27
C GLY A 57 2.39 21.18 9.37
N VAL A 58 1.35 21.88 8.94
CA VAL A 58 0.25 22.31 9.80
C VAL A 58 -1.07 21.83 9.21
N VAL A 59 -2.00 21.49 10.09
CA VAL A 59 -3.34 21.08 9.70
C VAL A 59 -4.16 22.33 9.35
N GLU A 60 -4.53 22.45 8.10
CA GLU A 60 -5.35 23.57 7.62
C GLU A 60 -6.83 23.30 7.85
N SER A 61 -7.28 22.07 7.59
CA SER A 61 -8.65 21.64 7.82
C SER A 61 -8.70 20.13 8.10
N ILE A 62 -9.76 19.70 8.78
CA ILE A 62 -10.05 18.30 9.04
C ILE A 62 -11.27 17.92 8.22
N ASP A 63 -11.10 16.97 7.33
CA ASP A 63 -12.19 16.41 6.56
C ASP A 63 -12.95 15.37 7.39
N THR A 64 -14.02 15.82 8.02
CA THR A 64 -14.88 14.95 8.85
C THR A 64 -15.92 14.18 8.02
N LYS A 65 -16.11 14.52 6.76
CA LYS A 65 -17.16 13.92 5.93
C LYS A 65 -16.84 12.52 5.46
N GLU A 66 -15.55 12.17 5.38
CA GLU A 66 -15.13 10.82 5.00
C GLU A 66 -14.86 9.89 6.20
N HIS A 67 -14.89 10.41 7.42
CA HIS A 67 -14.93 9.62 8.65
C HIS A 67 -16.35 9.29 9.12
N GLY A 68 -17.32 9.31 8.24
CA GLY A 68 -18.41 8.37 8.41
C GLY A 68 -17.72 7.02 8.53
N LEU A 69 -17.42 6.57 9.74
CA LEU A 69 -17.13 5.19 10.09
C LEU A 69 -17.96 4.39 9.11
N TYR A 70 -17.31 3.64 8.25
CA TYR A 70 -17.94 2.87 7.21
C TYR A 70 -19.29 2.38 7.72
N GLU A 71 -20.38 3.07 7.36
CA GLU A 71 -21.75 2.69 7.75
C GLU A 71 -22.13 1.35 7.12
N GLY A 72 -21.16 0.73 6.45
CA GLY A 72 -21.26 -0.50 5.75
C GLY A 72 -20.49 -1.66 6.40
N ARG A 73 -20.65 -2.80 5.79
CA ARG A 73 -19.94 -4.03 6.16
C ARG A 73 -18.45 -3.86 5.84
N ILE A 74 -17.56 -4.18 6.79
CA ILE A 74 -16.13 -4.20 6.56
C ILE A 74 -15.80 -5.31 5.55
N ASP A 75 -15.52 -4.91 4.33
CA ASP A 75 -15.15 -5.79 3.21
C ASP A 75 -13.64 -5.82 2.94
N ARG A 76 -13.23 -6.46 1.84
CA ARG A 76 -11.85 -6.54 1.39
C ARG A 76 -11.23 -5.16 1.13
N LYS A 77 -11.98 -4.28 0.45
CA LYS A 77 -11.48 -2.94 0.09
C LYS A 77 -11.21 -2.10 1.33
N VAL A 78 -12.15 -2.11 2.26
CA VAL A 78 -12.01 -1.42 3.54
C VAL A 78 -10.79 -1.92 4.32
N ARG A 79 -10.63 -3.25 4.47
CA ARG A 79 -9.48 -3.81 5.19
C ARG A 79 -8.15 -3.52 4.52
N ALA A 80 -8.10 -3.53 3.20
CA ALA A 80 -6.90 -3.20 2.44
C ALA A 80 -6.58 -1.70 2.55
N ALA A 81 -7.58 -0.83 2.43
CA ALA A 81 -7.44 0.62 2.60
C ALA A 81 -6.92 1.00 3.99
N MET A 82 -7.45 0.36 5.05
CA MET A 82 -6.95 0.56 6.43
C MET A 82 -5.48 0.17 6.61
N LYS A 83 -4.93 -0.64 5.69
CA LYS A 83 -3.52 -1.02 5.64
C LYS A 83 -2.71 -0.18 4.63
N GLY A 84 -3.34 0.83 4.01
CA GLY A 84 -2.70 1.67 2.98
C GLY A 84 -2.28 0.91 1.73
N GLN A 85 -3.00 -0.16 1.36
CA GLN A 85 -2.64 -1.02 0.24
C GLN A 85 -3.86 -1.58 -0.48
N LYS A 86 -3.62 -2.20 -1.66
CA LYS A 86 -4.57 -3.09 -2.33
C LYS A 86 -4.25 -4.54 -1.97
N ALA A 87 -5.27 -5.35 -1.80
CA ALA A 87 -5.09 -6.79 -1.68
C ALA A 87 -4.81 -7.38 -3.07
N VAL A 88 -3.61 -7.89 -3.27
CA VAL A 88 -3.15 -8.51 -4.51
C VAL A 88 -2.47 -9.85 -4.22
N THR A 89 -2.49 -10.76 -5.20
CA THR A 89 -1.67 -11.99 -5.16
C THR A 89 -0.57 -11.87 -6.20
N VAL A 90 0.67 -12.14 -5.80
CA VAL A 90 1.81 -12.22 -6.69
C VAL A 90 2.30 -13.66 -6.73
N GLU A 91 2.28 -14.24 -7.93
CA GLU A 91 2.66 -15.62 -8.17
C GLU A 91 4.19 -15.76 -8.28
N PHE A 92 4.75 -16.66 -7.48
CA PHE A 92 6.14 -17.09 -7.54
C PHE A 92 6.18 -18.58 -7.88
N ILE A 93 6.64 -18.90 -9.09
CA ILE A 93 6.85 -20.28 -9.50
C ILE A 93 8.22 -20.74 -9.02
N LYS A 94 8.28 -21.86 -8.28
CA LYS A 94 9.52 -22.48 -7.83
C LYS A 94 10.35 -22.95 -9.04
N GLU A 95 11.24 -22.09 -9.52
CA GLU A 95 12.12 -22.37 -10.66
C GLU A 95 13.38 -21.51 -10.58
N GLY A 96 14.53 -22.11 -10.86
CA GLY A 96 15.81 -21.41 -10.84
C GLY A 96 16.15 -20.83 -9.47
N THR A 97 16.28 -19.51 -9.39
CA THR A 97 16.60 -18.77 -8.15
C THR A 97 15.36 -18.42 -7.32
N ILE A 98 14.16 -18.73 -7.83
CA ILE A 98 12.91 -18.44 -7.10
C ILE A 98 12.62 -19.63 -6.17
N ASP A 99 13.12 -19.52 -4.97
CA ASP A 99 12.89 -20.46 -3.89
C ASP A 99 12.20 -19.74 -2.69
N ARG A 100 12.05 -20.47 -1.61
CA ARG A 100 11.44 -19.93 -0.39
C ARG A 100 12.26 -18.77 0.20
N ALA A 101 13.59 -18.90 0.21
CA ALA A 101 14.46 -17.88 0.79
C ALA A 101 14.37 -16.56 -0.01
N PHE A 102 14.33 -16.65 -1.33
CA PHE A 102 14.13 -15.48 -2.19
C PHE A 102 12.80 -14.76 -1.88
N VAL A 103 11.69 -15.50 -1.73
CA VAL A 103 10.39 -14.90 -1.46
C VAL A 103 10.30 -14.35 -0.02
N GLU A 104 10.98 -14.97 0.94
CA GLU A 104 11.14 -14.42 2.30
C GLU A 104 11.89 -13.08 2.30
N ASP A 105 12.93 -12.93 1.48
CA ASP A 105 13.63 -11.66 1.31
C ASP A 105 12.74 -10.59 0.65
N VAL A 106 11.92 -10.96 -0.33
CA VAL A 106 10.91 -10.06 -0.90
C VAL A 106 9.89 -9.65 0.15
N GLU A 107 9.38 -10.60 0.94
CA GLU A 107 8.42 -10.33 2.01
C GLU A 107 8.99 -9.35 3.05
N LYS A 108 10.23 -9.59 3.48
CA LYS A 108 10.93 -8.71 4.40
C LYS A 108 11.06 -7.28 3.86
N ALA A 109 11.46 -7.15 2.58
CA ALA A 109 11.60 -5.85 1.94
C ALA A 109 10.27 -5.12 1.82
N LEU A 110 9.17 -5.81 1.55
CA LEU A 110 7.81 -5.25 1.51
C LEU A 110 7.32 -4.83 2.90
N SER A 111 7.58 -5.65 3.91
CA SER A 111 7.21 -5.36 5.29
C SER A 111 7.92 -4.10 5.80
N LEU A 112 9.20 -3.92 5.45
CA LEU A 112 9.94 -2.69 5.75
C LEU A 112 9.35 -1.45 5.05
N GLN A 113 8.70 -1.62 3.90
CA GLN A 113 7.98 -0.57 3.19
C GLN A 113 6.53 -0.38 3.70
N GLY A 114 6.16 -1.05 4.79
CA GLY A 114 4.85 -0.93 5.42
C GLY A 114 3.75 -1.74 4.75
N ARG A 115 4.07 -2.68 3.86
CA ARG A 115 3.07 -3.60 3.29
C ARG A 115 2.78 -4.73 4.27
N HIS A 116 1.50 -5.05 4.41
CA HIS A 116 1.02 -6.21 5.16
C HIS A 116 0.96 -7.40 4.22
N THR A 117 1.95 -8.25 4.31
CA THR A 117 2.16 -9.39 3.41
C THR A 117 1.86 -10.72 4.07
N TYR A 118 1.67 -11.75 3.27
CA TYR A 118 1.63 -13.13 3.71
C TYR A 118 2.27 -14.03 2.64
N LEU A 119 3.38 -14.69 2.99
CA LEU A 119 3.99 -15.73 2.16
C LEU A 119 3.17 -17.00 2.30
N TYR A 120 2.45 -17.34 1.23
CA TYR A 120 1.64 -18.55 1.15
C TYR A 120 2.31 -19.60 0.27
N ALA A 121 2.73 -20.70 0.89
CA ALA A 121 3.25 -21.88 0.21
C ALA A 121 2.31 -23.04 0.51
N PRO A 122 1.36 -23.35 -0.39
CA PRO A 122 0.33 -24.34 -0.13
C PRO A 122 0.89 -25.76 0.06
N THR A 123 0.24 -26.49 0.96
CA THR A 123 0.48 -27.93 1.14
C THR A 123 -0.26 -28.74 0.07
N PRO A 124 0.12 -30.02 -0.16
CA PRO A 124 -0.63 -30.88 -1.05
C PRO A 124 -2.12 -31.00 -0.65
N ASN A 125 -3.00 -30.95 -1.61
CA ASN A 125 -4.49 -31.02 -1.46
C ASN A 125 -5.16 -29.82 -0.79
N GLU A 126 -4.48 -28.72 -0.65
CA GLU A 126 -5.06 -27.47 -0.16
C GLU A 126 -5.84 -26.77 -1.31
N ASP A 127 -7.01 -26.23 -0.99
CA ASP A 127 -7.76 -25.39 -1.94
C ASP A 127 -7.13 -23.99 -1.98
N ILE A 128 -6.24 -23.81 -2.96
CA ILE A 128 -5.44 -22.58 -3.10
C ILE A 128 -6.35 -21.37 -3.34
N ASP A 129 -7.36 -21.49 -4.20
CA ASP A 129 -8.30 -20.42 -4.52
C ASP A 129 -9.07 -19.97 -3.27
N LEU A 130 -9.48 -20.90 -2.43
CA LEU A 130 -10.19 -20.60 -1.19
C LEU A 130 -9.30 -19.85 -0.20
N VAL A 131 -8.05 -20.28 -0.03
CA VAL A 131 -7.10 -19.62 0.89
C VAL A 131 -6.78 -18.21 0.40
N ILE A 132 -6.45 -18.04 -0.88
CA ILE A 132 -6.23 -16.72 -1.49
C ILE A 132 -7.43 -15.79 -1.23
N LYS A 133 -8.64 -16.28 -1.46
CA LYS A 133 -9.87 -15.53 -1.21
C LYS A 133 -9.98 -15.05 0.25
N HIS A 134 -9.59 -15.88 1.23
CA HIS A 134 -9.59 -15.49 2.64
C HIS A 134 -8.51 -14.45 2.94
N LEU A 135 -7.31 -14.61 2.41
CA LEU A 135 -6.22 -13.67 2.58
C LEU A 135 -6.54 -12.30 1.94
N HIS A 136 -7.15 -12.31 0.76
CA HIS A 136 -7.67 -11.09 0.11
C HIS A 136 -8.76 -10.41 0.95
N ARG A 137 -9.69 -11.18 1.53
CA ARG A 137 -10.70 -10.62 2.44
C ARG A 137 -10.08 -9.98 3.67
N ALA A 138 -8.92 -10.46 4.12
CA ALA A 138 -8.13 -9.85 5.18
C ALA A 138 -7.40 -8.58 4.73
N GLY A 139 -7.37 -8.26 3.43
CA GLY A 139 -6.71 -7.08 2.87
C GLY A 139 -5.20 -7.22 2.77
N LEU A 140 -4.68 -8.44 2.56
CA LEU A 140 -3.26 -8.73 2.52
C LEU A 140 -2.71 -8.76 1.09
N VAL A 141 -1.42 -8.47 0.95
CA VAL A 141 -0.61 -8.79 -0.23
C VAL A 141 -0.13 -10.22 -0.08
N VAL A 142 -0.54 -11.11 -0.96
CA VAL A 142 -0.20 -12.53 -0.91
C VAL A 142 0.99 -12.82 -1.82
N LEU A 143 2.06 -13.35 -1.26
CA LEU A 143 3.21 -13.86 -2.01
C LEU A 143 3.03 -15.37 -2.15
N LEU A 144 2.48 -15.78 -3.29
CA LEU A 144 2.09 -17.17 -3.54
C LEU A 144 3.26 -17.95 -4.13
N LEU A 145 3.88 -18.83 -3.34
CA LEU A 145 4.99 -19.67 -3.77
C LEU A 145 4.55 -21.10 -4.11
N ILE A 146 4.47 -21.42 -5.38
CA ILE A 146 3.90 -22.66 -5.92
C ILE A 146 4.80 -23.30 -6.99
N ASP A 147 4.57 -24.57 -7.29
CA ASP A 147 5.11 -25.21 -8.48
C ASP A 147 4.18 -25.03 -9.71
N LYS A 148 4.67 -25.44 -10.90
CA LYS A 148 3.91 -25.33 -12.14
C LYS A 148 2.58 -26.09 -12.10
N LYS A 149 2.54 -27.26 -11.46
CA LYS A 149 1.32 -28.09 -11.38
C LYS A 149 0.26 -27.40 -10.51
N GLN A 150 0.69 -26.80 -9.41
CA GLN A 150 -0.19 -26.01 -8.56
C GLN A 150 -0.71 -24.75 -9.28
N ALA A 151 0.13 -24.08 -10.09
CA ALA A 151 -0.28 -22.91 -10.87
C ALA A 151 -1.39 -23.25 -11.89
N ASP A 152 -1.36 -24.45 -12.46
CA ASP A 152 -2.38 -24.93 -13.40
C ASP A 152 -3.73 -25.24 -12.73
N THR A 153 -3.75 -25.40 -11.40
CA THR A 153 -5.00 -25.65 -10.65
C THR A 153 -5.73 -24.38 -10.24
N ILE A 154 -5.09 -23.22 -10.33
CA ILE A 154 -5.68 -21.95 -9.94
C ILE A 154 -6.64 -21.48 -11.01
N THR A 155 -7.90 -21.35 -10.64
CA THR A 155 -8.99 -20.99 -11.56
C THR A 155 -9.37 -19.52 -11.48
N ASN A 156 -9.11 -18.84 -10.36
CA ASN A 156 -9.56 -17.49 -10.08
C ASN A 156 -8.41 -16.48 -10.17
N LYS A 157 -7.89 -16.27 -11.39
CA LYS A 157 -6.88 -15.24 -11.67
C LYS A 157 -7.58 -13.95 -12.12
N ASP A 158 -8.11 -13.20 -11.14
CA ASP A 158 -8.75 -11.91 -11.39
C ASP A 158 -7.72 -10.77 -11.59
N GLU A 159 -8.20 -9.53 -11.74
CA GLU A 159 -7.38 -8.33 -11.93
C GLU A 159 -6.40 -8.03 -10.77
N HIS A 160 -6.54 -8.73 -9.64
CA HIS A 160 -5.67 -8.63 -8.47
C HIS A 160 -4.62 -9.75 -8.40
N TYR A 161 -4.59 -10.61 -9.42
CA TYR A 161 -3.63 -11.71 -9.54
C TYR A 161 -2.53 -11.34 -10.53
N ILE A 162 -1.28 -11.28 -10.06
CA ILE A 162 -0.12 -10.85 -10.82
C ILE A 162 0.76 -12.09 -11.10
N SER A 163 0.70 -12.59 -12.33
CA SER A 163 1.56 -13.68 -12.82
C SER A 163 2.67 -13.18 -13.76
N ASP A 164 2.41 -12.08 -14.49
CA ASP A 164 3.25 -11.55 -15.54
C ASP A 164 4.19 -10.44 -15.04
N TRP A 165 5.08 -10.78 -14.13
CA TRP A 165 6.16 -9.90 -13.77
C TRP A 165 7.50 -10.45 -14.27
N ASN A 166 8.45 -9.58 -14.57
CA ASN A 166 9.75 -10.00 -15.09
C ASN A 166 10.52 -10.79 -14.01
N LYS A 167 10.59 -12.11 -14.18
CA LYS A 167 11.14 -13.05 -13.21
C LYS A 167 12.65 -13.25 -13.38
N THR A 168 13.26 -12.74 -14.47
CA THR A 168 14.66 -13.04 -14.80
C THR A 168 15.60 -12.00 -14.21
N GLY A 169 16.46 -12.46 -13.30
CA GLY A 169 17.64 -11.72 -12.84
C GLY A 169 17.39 -10.54 -11.89
N LEU A 170 16.15 -10.36 -11.40
CA LEU A 170 15.86 -9.29 -10.46
C LEU A 170 16.27 -9.66 -9.03
N ALA A 171 16.89 -8.73 -8.33
CA ALA A 171 17.10 -8.84 -6.89
C ALA A 171 15.78 -8.71 -6.10
N ALA A 172 15.69 -9.35 -4.93
CA ALA A 172 14.47 -9.31 -4.09
C ALA A 172 13.95 -7.90 -3.82
N ASN A 173 14.84 -6.93 -3.62
CA ASN A 173 14.47 -5.53 -3.41
C ASN A 173 13.80 -4.87 -4.64
N GLU A 174 14.18 -5.26 -5.84
CA GLU A 174 13.57 -4.74 -7.08
C GLU A 174 12.18 -5.32 -7.29
N VAL A 175 12.03 -6.62 -7.01
CA VAL A 175 10.73 -7.30 -7.00
C VAL A 175 9.81 -6.68 -5.96
N ALA A 176 10.32 -6.41 -4.76
CA ALA A 176 9.55 -5.75 -3.70
C ALA A 176 9.09 -4.34 -4.11
N LYS A 177 9.94 -3.54 -4.77
CA LYS A 177 9.55 -2.22 -5.31
C LYS A 177 8.43 -2.32 -6.34
N PHE A 178 8.51 -3.29 -7.24
CA PHE A 178 7.45 -3.55 -8.21
C PHE A 178 6.13 -3.88 -7.49
N ILE A 179 6.15 -4.84 -6.57
CA ILE A 179 4.95 -5.26 -5.82
C ILE A 179 4.39 -4.10 -4.99
N ALA A 180 5.25 -3.29 -4.36
CA ALA A 180 4.83 -2.13 -3.59
C ALA A 180 4.10 -1.10 -4.47
N LYS A 181 4.52 -0.91 -5.72
CA LYS A 181 3.84 -0.05 -6.70
C LYS A 181 2.48 -0.62 -7.09
N GLU A 182 2.41 -1.91 -7.47
CA GLU A 182 1.16 -2.55 -7.91
C GLU A 182 0.14 -2.66 -6.76
N SER A 183 0.61 -2.86 -5.53
CA SER A 183 -0.23 -2.92 -4.34
C SER A 183 -0.48 -1.57 -3.68
N ALA A 184 -0.02 -0.47 -4.27
CA ALA A 184 -0.27 0.85 -3.73
C ALA A 184 -1.77 1.17 -3.74
N TYR A 185 -2.27 1.69 -2.63
CA TYR A 185 -3.62 2.22 -2.56
C TYR A 185 -3.68 3.51 -3.38
N SER A 186 -4.41 3.50 -4.48
CA SER A 186 -4.47 4.61 -5.42
C SER A 186 -5.85 5.27 -5.51
N ASP A 187 -6.72 5.07 -4.53
CA ASP A 187 -7.89 5.91 -4.41
C ASP A 187 -7.48 7.27 -3.81
N ILE A 188 -6.66 7.97 -4.57
CA ILE A 188 -6.75 9.42 -4.54
C ILE A 188 -8.11 9.70 -5.17
N PHE A 189 -9.14 9.86 -4.37
CA PHE A 189 -10.34 10.56 -4.79
C PHE A 189 -9.91 12.01 -5.05
N VAL A 190 -9.39 12.26 -6.23
CA VAL A 190 -9.37 13.61 -6.78
C VAL A 190 -10.83 13.88 -7.10
N HIS A 191 -11.57 14.40 -6.14
CA HIS A 191 -12.80 15.09 -6.46
C HIS A 191 -12.40 16.33 -7.28
N GLU A 192 -12.61 16.24 -8.60
CA GLU A 192 -12.44 17.32 -9.57
C GLU A 192 -13.41 18.51 -9.33
N ARG A 193 -13.93 18.69 -8.16
CA ARG A 193 -14.92 19.72 -7.89
C ARG A 193 -14.67 20.44 -6.58
N ASP A 194 -13.64 21.15 -6.42
CA ASP A 194 -13.61 22.22 -5.40
C ASP A 194 -12.33 23.07 -5.54
N TYR A 195 -12.07 23.54 -6.76
CA TYR A 195 -11.14 24.64 -6.96
C TYR A 195 -11.92 25.81 -7.59
N ILE A 196 -12.59 26.58 -6.74
CA ILE A 196 -12.98 27.98 -7.00
C ILE A 196 -12.29 28.85 -5.97
#